data_c484090fe7f0713446a9f827057823ed
#
_entry.id   c484090fe7f0713446a9f827057823ed
#
_cell.length_a   1.000
_cell.length_b   1.000
_cell.length_c   1.000
_cell.angle_alpha   90.00
_cell.angle_beta   90.00
_cell.angle_gamma   90.00
#
_symmetry.space_group_name_H-M   'P 1'
#
loop_
_entity.id
_entity.type
_entity.pdbx_description
1 polymer ?
#
loop_
_entity_poly.entity_id
_entity_poly.type
_entity_poly.pdbx_seq_one_letter_code
_entity_poly.pdbx_strand_id
1 'polypeptide(L)'
;MCFLALIILMGNVRKPTMKSYCTTNAMHATPSFGTIMSRNRFFVIDKFLHFAHNSAVENGDRLGKIRPVIEDLRGIFQSAFIPRQYVAVDESLLL
;
A
#
# COMPACT_ATOMS: atom_id res chain seq x y z
N MET A 1 7.27 -10.54 3.59
CA MET A 1 6.80 -9.59 4.63
C MET A 1 7.59 -8.26 4.67
N CYS A 2 8.90 -8.24 4.47
CA CYS A 2 9.70 -7.00 4.55
C CYS A 2 9.25 -5.85 3.61
N PHE A 3 8.80 -6.16 2.39
CA PHE A 3 8.34 -5.15 1.43
C PHE A 3 7.11 -4.38 1.94
N LEU A 4 6.09 -5.08 2.41
CA LEU A 4 4.88 -4.45 2.96
C LEU A 4 5.18 -3.63 4.21
N ALA A 5 6.06 -4.13 5.08
CA ALA A 5 6.49 -3.37 6.26
C ALA A 5 7.17 -2.05 5.88
N LEU A 6 8.00 -2.05 4.82
CA LEU A 6 8.62 -0.83 4.30
C LEU A 6 7.59 0.15 3.75
N ILE A 7 6.56 -0.31 3.02
CA ILE A 7 5.49 0.54 2.50
C ILE A 7 4.71 1.19 3.65
N ILE A 8 4.36 0.43 4.70
CA ILE A 8 3.69 0.96 5.88
C ILE A 8 4.57 2.00 6.59
N LEU A 9 5.87 1.71 6.73
CA LEU A 9 6.82 2.63 7.35
C LEU A 9 6.98 3.93 6.54
N MET A 10 6.90 3.86 5.21
CA MET A 10 6.89 5.05 4.34
C MET A 10 5.67 5.95 4.57
N GLY A 11 4.56 5.43 5.07
CA GLY A 11 3.41 6.22 5.50
C GLY A 11 3.71 7.09 6.73
N ASN A 12 4.51 6.58 7.66
CA ASN A 12 4.92 7.31 8.87
C ASN A 12 6.09 8.27 8.61
N VAL A 13 7.08 7.83 7.83
CA VAL A 13 8.25 8.63 7.48
C VAL A 13 8.07 9.18 6.07
N ARG A 14 7.56 10.38 5.94
CA ARG A 14 7.29 10.99 4.62
C ARG A 14 8.55 11.60 4.02
N LYS A 15 8.89 11.18 2.80
CA LYS A 15 9.97 11.75 1.98
C LYS A 15 9.45 12.17 0.60
N PRO A 16 10.08 13.16 -0.04
CA PRO A 16 9.55 13.74 -1.29
C PRO A 16 9.54 12.77 -2.46
N THR A 17 10.41 11.77 -2.48
CA THR A 17 10.46 10.77 -3.56
C THR A 17 10.77 9.38 -3.02
N MET A 18 10.32 8.33 -3.71
CA MET A 18 10.63 6.94 -3.39
C MET A 18 12.15 6.68 -3.34
N LYS A 19 12.92 7.33 -4.20
CA LYS A 19 14.38 7.22 -4.20
C LYS A 19 15.03 7.77 -2.95
N SER A 20 14.41 8.78 -2.32
CA SER A 20 14.93 9.43 -1.11
C SER A 20 14.94 8.52 0.11
N TYR A 21 14.10 7.49 0.15
CA TYR A 21 14.13 6.49 1.23
C TYR A 21 15.39 5.62 1.21
N CYS A 22 16.00 5.44 0.06
CA CYS A 22 17.20 4.63 -0.13
C CYS A 22 18.49 5.46 -0.27
N THR A 23 18.45 6.74 0.12
CA THR A 23 19.63 7.59 0.04
C THR A 23 20.67 7.19 1.10
N THR A 24 21.93 7.21 0.72
CA THR A 24 23.09 6.98 1.61
C THR A 24 23.67 8.27 2.17
N ASN A 25 23.15 9.45 1.74
CA ASN A 25 23.59 10.73 2.26
C ASN A 25 23.23 10.84 3.74
N ALA A 26 24.22 11.03 4.60
CA ALA A 26 24.07 11.05 6.07
C ALA A 26 23.05 12.09 6.57
N MET A 27 22.88 13.22 5.87
CA MET A 27 21.89 14.24 6.24
C MET A 27 20.45 13.84 5.95
N HIS A 28 20.23 12.95 5.00
CA HIS A 28 18.89 12.57 4.52
C HIS A 28 18.62 11.08 4.65
N ALA A 29 19.60 10.29 5.08
CA ALA A 29 19.45 8.84 5.23
C ALA A 29 18.42 8.51 6.32
N THR A 30 17.59 7.51 6.03
CA THR A 30 16.76 6.85 7.05
C THR A 30 17.39 5.49 7.29
N PRO A 31 18.02 5.25 8.44
CA PRO A 31 18.87 4.08 8.65
C PRO A 31 18.23 2.74 8.37
N SER A 32 16.93 2.61 8.65
CA SER A 32 16.23 1.33 8.60
C SER A 32 15.93 0.82 7.18
N PHE A 33 15.75 1.72 6.19
CA PHE A 33 15.30 1.29 4.86
C PHE A 33 16.35 0.47 4.12
N GLY A 34 17.60 0.96 4.08
CA GLY A 34 18.69 0.28 3.40
C GLY A 34 19.11 -1.04 4.05
N THR A 35 18.93 -1.18 5.36
CA THR A 35 19.27 -2.39 6.11
C THR A 35 18.23 -3.51 5.93
N ILE A 36 16.96 -3.15 5.78
CA ILE A 36 15.86 -4.12 5.60
C ILE A 36 15.86 -4.68 4.17
N MET A 37 16.03 -3.81 3.18
CA MET A 37 15.99 -4.23 1.77
C MET A 37 16.82 -3.30 0.90
N SER A 38 17.57 -3.88 -0.05
CA SER A 38 18.30 -3.10 -1.04
C SER A 38 17.34 -2.34 -1.96
N ARG A 39 17.77 -1.14 -2.40
CA ARG A 39 17.01 -0.29 -3.30
C ARG A 39 16.54 -1.03 -4.57
N ASN A 40 17.46 -1.75 -5.23
CA ASN A 40 17.13 -2.44 -6.47
C ASN A 40 16.05 -3.51 -6.26
N ARG A 41 16.14 -4.28 -5.18
CA ARG A 41 15.14 -5.29 -4.84
C ARG A 41 13.78 -4.67 -4.56
N PHE A 42 13.74 -3.56 -3.83
CA PHE A 42 12.51 -2.84 -3.57
C PHE A 42 11.81 -2.41 -4.87
N PHE A 43 12.52 -1.74 -5.77
CA PHE A 43 11.95 -1.27 -7.03
C PHE A 43 11.53 -2.40 -7.99
N VAL A 44 12.24 -3.54 -7.97
CA VAL A 44 11.83 -4.72 -8.75
C VAL A 44 10.52 -5.27 -8.23
N ILE A 45 10.38 -5.43 -6.91
CA ILE A 45 9.13 -5.92 -6.32
C ILE A 45 7.98 -4.94 -6.59
N ASP A 46 8.20 -3.63 -6.39
CA ASP A 46 7.21 -2.58 -6.64
C ASP A 46 6.71 -2.61 -8.10
N LYS A 47 7.63 -2.75 -9.06
CA LYS A 47 7.32 -2.82 -10.49
C LYS A 47 6.48 -4.03 -10.88
N PHE A 48 6.72 -5.19 -10.25
CA PHE A 48 6.06 -6.46 -10.59
C PHE A 48 4.94 -6.84 -9.64
N LEU A 49 4.62 -6.00 -8.66
CA LEU A 49 3.52 -6.23 -7.73
C LEU A 49 2.18 -6.07 -8.46
N HIS A 50 1.41 -7.14 -8.51
CA HIS A 50 0.08 -7.16 -9.10
C HIS A 50 -0.88 -7.89 -8.16
N PHE A 51 -2.10 -7.37 -8.02
CA PHE A 51 -3.17 -7.99 -7.24
C PHE A 51 -4.24 -8.64 -8.13
N ALA A 52 -4.27 -8.30 -9.42
CA ALA A 52 -5.19 -8.86 -10.39
C ALA A 52 -4.49 -9.09 -11.73
N HIS A 53 -4.96 -10.07 -12.50
CA HIS A 53 -4.55 -10.24 -13.89
C HIS A 53 -5.18 -9.14 -14.76
N ASN A 54 -4.36 -8.44 -15.54
CA ASN A 54 -4.85 -7.35 -16.40
C ASN A 54 -5.93 -7.79 -17.40
N SER A 55 -5.90 -9.06 -17.82
CA SER A 55 -6.90 -9.65 -18.72
C SER A 55 -8.25 -9.89 -18.05
N ALA A 56 -8.31 -9.94 -16.73
CA ALA A 56 -9.54 -10.14 -15.97
C ALA A 56 -10.19 -8.82 -15.51
N VAL A 57 -9.53 -7.69 -15.77
CA VAL A 57 -10.07 -6.36 -15.42
C VAL A 57 -10.98 -5.88 -16.56
N GLU A 58 -12.25 -5.62 -16.24
CA GLU A 58 -13.21 -5.06 -17.20
C GLU A 58 -12.80 -3.66 -17.64
N ASN A 59 -13.01 -3.37 -18.93
CA ASN A 59 -12.74 -2.04 -19.48
C ASN A 59 -13.64 -1.00 -18.81
N GLY A 60 -13.01 -0.01 -18.18
CA GLY A 60 -13.71 1.07 -17.46
C GLY A 60 -13.75 0.89 -15.93
N ASP A 61 -13.39 -0.28 -15.40
CA ASP A 61 -13.26 -0.47 -13.96
C ASP A 61 -11.94 0.13 -13.42
N ARG A 62 -12.03 1.33 -12.84
CA ARG A 62 -10.88 2.03 -12.25
C ARG A 62 -10.25 1.28 -11.06
N LEU A 63 -11.04 0.47 -10.36
CA LEU A 63 -10.60 -0.27 -9.18
C LEU A 63 -10.24 -1.73 -9.51
N GLY A 64 -10.42 -2.18 -10.74
CA GLY A 64 -10.25 -3.58 -11.13
C GLY A 64 -8.92 -4.20 -10.73
N LYS A 65 -7.83 -3.41 -10.77
CA LYS A 65 -6.48 -3.89 -10.37
C LYS A 65 -6.32 -4.16 -8.87
N ILE A 66 -7.10 -3.50 -8.03
CA ILE A 66 -7.05 -3.64 -6.57
C ILE A 66 -8.30 -4.28 -5.98
N ARG A 67 -9.30 -4.58 -6.81
CA ARG A 67 -10.57 -5.16 -6.40
C ARG A 67 -10.42 -6.43 -5.55
N PRO A 68 -9.56 -7.40 -5.88
CA PRO A 68 -9.38 -8.58 -5.03
C PRO A 68 -8.99 -8.23 -3.59
N VAL A 69 -8.08 -7.26 -3.42
CA VAL A 69 -7.67 -6.79 -2.09
C VAL A 69 -8.81 -6.10 -1.35
N ILE A 70 -9.60 -5.30 -2.06
CA ILE A 70 -10.76 -4.60 -1.46
C ILE A 70 -11.80 -5.62 -0.97
N GLU A 71 -12.13 -6.64 -1.77
CA GLU A 71 -13.11 -7.65 -1.39
C GLU A 71 -12.62 -8.52 -0.23
N ASP A 72 -11.36 -8.91 -0.21
CA ASP A 72 -10.76 -9.64 0.90
C ASP A 72 -10.80 -8.81 2.20
N LEU A 73 -10.40 -7.54 2.15
CA LEU A 73 -10.45 -6.64 3.30
C LEU A 73 -11.89 -6.40 3.77
N ARG A 74 -12.83 -6.23 2.84
CA ARG A 74 -14.25 -6.09 3.18
C ARG A 74 -14.76 -7.31 3.95
N GLY A 75 -14.44 -8.52 3.49
CA GLY A 75 -14.80 -9.75 4.19
C GLY A 75 -14.21 -9.81 5.61
N ILE A 76 -12.94 -9.45 5.76
CA ILE A 76 -12.25 -9.41 7.05
C ILE A 76 -12.90 -8.37 7.98
N PHE A 77 -13.18 -7.16 7.50
CA PHE A 77 -13.81 -6.11 8.31
C PHE A 77 -15.22 -6.49 8.75
N GLN A 78 -16.02 -7.08 7.87
CA GLN A 78 -17.36 -7.55 8.20
C GLN A 78 -17.35 -8.67 9.25
N SER A 79 -16.33 -9.55 9.21
CA SER A 79 -16.19 -10.61 10.22
C SER A 79 -15.65 -10.11 11.55
N ALA A 80 -14.79 -9.08 11.52
CA ALA A 80 -14.17 -8.53 12.73
C ALA A 80 -15.08 -7.58 13.50
N PHE A 81 -15.99 -6.89 12.81
CA PHE A 81 -16.87 -5.90 13.41
C PHE A 81 -18.30 -5.98 12.87
N ILE A 82 -19.24 -6.29 13.76
CA ILE A 82 -20.67 -6.24 13.49
C ILE A 82 -21.22 -4.95 14.07
N PRO A 83 -21.66 -3.97 13.25
CA PRO A 83 -22.19 -2.71 13.74
C PRO A 83 -23.47 -2.94 14.53
N ARG A 84 -23.67 -2.16 15.60
CA ARG A 84 -24.91 -2.15 16.39
C ARG A 84 -25.94 -1.21 15.73
N GLN A 85 -27.08 -1.05 16.37
CA GLN A 85 -28.22 -0.27 15.88
C GLN A 85 -27.88 1.19 15.51
N TYR A 86 -26.95 1.82 16.23
CA TYR A 86 -26.54 3.20 15.98
C TYR A 86 -25.26 3.23 15.15
N VAL A 87 -25.37 3.68 13.91
CA VAL A 87 -24.26 3.80 12.95
C VAL A 87 -24.27 5.22 12.41
N ALA A 88 -23.12 5.90 12.45
CA ALA A 88 -22.91 7.15 11.75
C ALA A 88 -22.17 6.85 10.43
N VAL A 89 -22.69 7.37 9.32
CA VAL A 89 -22.01 7.31 8.01
C VAL A 89 -21.38 8.67 7.79
N ASP A 90 -20.07 8.69 7.66
CA ASP A 90 -19.30 9.88 7.32
C ASP A 90 -18.88 9.81 5.83
N GLU A 91 -19.15 10.85 5.07
CA GLU A 91 -18.79 10.96 3.67
C GLU A 91 -17.43 11.62 3.55
N SER A 92 -16.42 10.85 3.10
CA SER A 92 -15.15 11.43 2.69
C SER A 92 -15.18 11.74 1.20
N LEU A 93 -15.07 13.03 0.85
CA LEU A 93 -14.85 13.44 -0.54
C LEU A 93 -13.39 13.10 -0.94
N LEU A 94 -13.25 12.09 -1.80
CA LEU A 94 -12.01 11.88 -2.53
C LEU A 94 -12.00 12.86 -3.71
N LEU A 95 -11.26 13.95 -3.57
CA LEU A 95 -10.97 14.90 -4.63
C LEU A 95 -9.89 14.36 -5.57
#